data_2c3b44b77ae226984f9697c2bc583c2f
#
_entry.id   2c3b44b77ae226984f9697c2bc583c2f
#
_cell.length_a   1.000
_cell.length_b   1.000
_cell.length_c   1.000
_cell.angle_alpha   90.00
_cell.angle_beta   90.00
_cell.angle_gamma   90.00
#
_symmetry.space_group_name_H-M   'P 1'
#
loop_
_entity.id
_entity.type
_entity.pdbx_description
1 polymer ?
#
loop_
_entity_poly.entity_id
_entity_poly.type
_entity_poly.pdbx_seq_one_letter_code
_entity_poly.pdbx_strand_id
1 'polypeptide(L)'
;MAANVRRRALLIASLALGACRPTAESPPPVDEATSPDAEAATAPSVVIGLTPVPEGVRAVLELSEPRTTLAFEVHDAVSRHEWTVQTPGVTLDGDVISSAEPMSTVTLLLRFDAEPRDRVYPSVTRVGKGVMVHVPALLLHEVDFELRTDDGVVAWPPLKAPYGYSYLGVEGDVVRRGDAALIGFDELQPWLGEAIAKDVDDALAYYAAMLGQPTASPTVVASDETEGLLGFHGDVTDNAVIFLRFGSDERDRPRQQLAAGVATFVRHESFHLWDDGSAPGTPPWLHEGAAEYAALVAAVTAGSITEDDARRQVSGRMQRCHEQSRERGFADVRGGGLVYDCGVTLQWLADLHLRASSSGTSTVFSIWSKLLPQSAAGDPYTVEDFRAQAGPLVTTLLDGEPDARWSTLQSALGEHGVNLSTTPADDDYAVATLRHLVRVACGEGPVGFWRQPDHVRLDTKAQCGPLAGQPRVTKVQGHDVIVAPKRAFDAVARACRKSKPVEVGTLEGATLELPCTSELAAPKVLSISQMPGLAAPPP
;
A
#
# COMPACT_ATOMS: atom_id res chain seq x y z
N MET A 1 38.51 -9.46 -26.25
CA MET A 1 37.91 -8.17 -25.85
C MET A 1 36.45 -8.43 -25.62
N ALA A 2 36.05 -8.72 -24.37
CA ALA A 2 34.68 -8.99 -24.00
C ALA A 2 34.08 -7.69 -23.45
N ALA A 3 33.11 -7.14 -24.16
CA ALA A 3 32.37 -5.96 -23.75
C ALA A 3 31.41 -6.33 -22.63
N ASN A 4 31.70 -5.85 -21.42
CA ASN A 4 30.81 -5.92 -20.27
C ASN A 4 29.58 -5.01 -20.52
N VAL A 5 28.50 -5.59 -20.98
CA VAL A 5 27.19 -4.94 -21.00
C VAL A 5 26.63 -5.02 -19.58
N ARG A 6 26.86 -3.99 -18.78
CA ARG A 6 26.17 -3.80 -17.49
C ARG A 6 24.68 -3.58 -17.78
N ARG A 7 23.89 -4.61 -17.61
CA ARG A 7 22.41 -4.54 -17.64
C ARG A 7 21.96 -3.72 -16.44
N ARG A 8 21.52 -2.49 -16.67
CA ARG A 8 20.86 -1.65 -15.68
C ARG A 8 19.41 -2.11 -15.57
N ALA A 9 19.07 -2.77 -14.50
CA ALA A 9 17.69 -3.09 -14.15
C ALA A 9 17.08 -1.85 -13.45
N LEU A 10 16.10 -1.22 -14.08
CA LEU A 10 15.28 -0.18 -13.44
C LEU A 10 14.13 -0.87 -12.71
N LEU A 11 14.10 -0.76 -11.39
CA LEU A 11 12.92 -1.11 -10.59
C LEU A 11 11.85 -0.05 -10.86
N ILE A 12 10.83 -0.36 -11.63
CA ILE A 12 9.53 0.29 -11.52
C ILE A 12 8.69 -0.67 -10.68
N ALA A 13 8.85 -0.60 -9.37
CA ALA A 13 7.88 -1.14 -8.45
C ALA A 13 6.66 -0.21 -8.54
N SER A 14 5.71 -0.54 -9.38
CA SER A 14 4.37 0.00 -9.25
C SER A 14 3.73 -0.80 -8.13
N LEU A 15 3.77 -0.28 -6.90
CA LEU A 15 2.88 -0.72 -5.85
C LEU A 15 1.46 -0.58 -6.40
N ALA A 16 0.76 -1.68 -6.59
CA ALA A 16 -0.68 -1.68 -6.82
C ALA A 16 -1.30 -1.42 -5.45
N LEU A 17 -1.48 -0.14 -5.17
CA LEU A 17 -1.90 0.34 -3.89
C LEU A 17 -3.39 0.20 -3.82
N GLY A 18 -3.83 -0.68 -2.93
CA GLY A 18 -5.17 -0.62 -2.39
C GLY A 18 -5.41 0.83 -1.94
N ALA A 19 -6.52 1.42 -2.37
CA ALA A 19 -6.87 2.76 -1.96
C ALA A 19 -7.11 2.74 -0.45
N CYS A 20 -6.20 3.31 0.34
CA CYS A 20 -6.53 3.67 1.71
C CYS A 20 -7.79 4.53 1.67
N ARG A 21 -8.84 4.06 2.31
CA ARG A 21 -10.06 4.84 2.52
C ARG A 21 -9.69 6.03 3.42
N PRO A 22 -10.29 7.20 3.22
CA PRO A 22 -10.20 8.23 4.25
C PRO A 22 -10.66 7.61 5.57
N THR A 23 -9.86 7.76 6.61
CA THR A 23 -10.17 7.37 7.97
C THR A 23 -11.63 7.68 8.28
N ALA A 24 -12.38 6.68 8.74
CA ALA A 24 -13.72 6.92 9.28
C ALA A 24 -13.60 8.06 10.30
N GLU A 25 -14.56 8.99 10.27
CA GLU A 25 -14.63 10.06 11.25
C GLU A 25 -14.47 9.46 12.65
N SER A 26 -13.39 9.84 13.32
CA SER A 26 -13.21 9.51 14.72
C SER A 26 -14.41 10.06 15.48
N PRO A 27 -15.01 9.30 16.40
CA PRO A 27 -16.09 9.83 17.24
C PRO A 27 -15.56 11.06 18.00
N PRO A 28 -16.42 12.06 18.28
CA PRO A 28 -16.04 13.26 18.99
C PRO A 28 -15.38 12.90 20.34
N PRO A 29 -14.42 13.71 20.81
CA PRO A 29 -13.77 13.45 22.09
C PRO A 29 -14.83 13.37 23.19
N VAL A 30 -14.84 12.22 23.87
CA VAL A 30 -15.67 12.04 25.07
C VAL A 30 -15.02 12.89 26.17
N ASP A 31 -15.75 13.87 26.68
CA ASP A 31 -15.34 14.66 27.85
C ASP A 31 -14.89 13.69 28.95
N GLU A 32 -13.67 13.94 29.50
CA GLU A 32 -13.20 13.26 30.70
C GLU A 32 -14.15 13.54 31.88
N ALA A 33 -15.22 12.78 31.93
CA ALA A 33 -16.07 12.73 33.12
C ALA A 33 -15.36 11.89 34.18
N THR A 34 -15.05 12.54 35.29
CA THR A 34 -14.72 12.02 36.63
C THR A 34 -15.04 10.53 36.79
N SER A 35 -13.98 9.77 37.14
CA SER A 35 -14.02 8.36 37.51
C SER A 35 -15.23 8.07 38.43
N PRO A 36 -16.25 7.36 37.98
CA PRO A 36 -17.21 6.77 38.88
C PRO A 36 -16.65 5.45 39.43
N ASP A 37 -17.04 5.14 40.63
CA ASP A 37 -16.83 3.86 41.31
C ASP A 37 -16.91 2.67 40.35
N ALA A 38 -16.03 1.67 40.52
CA ALA A 38 -15.99 0.45 39.74
C ALA A 38 -17.38 -0.20 39.66
N GLU A 39 -18.18 0.20 38.68
CA GLU A 39 -19.42 -0.48 38.33
C GLU A 39 -19.07 -1.92 37.97
N ALA A 40 -19.76 -2.85 38.59
CA ALA A 40 -19.67 -4.27 38.29
C ALA A 40 -19.92 -4.44 36.80
N ALA A 41 -18.88 -4.85 36.04
CA ALA A 41 -18.95 -5.03 34.60
C ALA A 41 -20.18 -5.92 34.28
N THR A 42 -21.17 -5.35 33.64
CA THR A 42 -22.36 -6.10 33.17
C THR A 42 -21.87 -7.15 32.15
N ALA A 43 -22.40 -8.38 32.25
CA ALA A 43 -22.04 -9.43 31.30
C ALA A 43 -22.36 -8.98 29.86
N PRO A 44 -21.52 -9.30 28.86
CA PRO A 44 -21.76 -8.90 27.49
C PRO A 44 -23.10 -9.42 26.96
N SER A 45 -23.76 -8.62 26.13
CA SER A 45 -25.03 -8.99 25.53
C SER A 45 -24.89 -10.11 24.49
N VAL A 46 -23.73 -10.21 23.86
CA VAL A 46 -23.39 -11.26 22.87
C VAL A 46 -21.95 -11.75 23.11
N VAL A 47 -21.77 -13.07 23.07
CA VAL A 47 -20.44 -13.70 23.03
C VAL A 47 -20.26 -14.30 21.65
N ILE A 48 -19.16 -13.95 20.96
CA ILE A 48 -18.81 -14.48 19.65
C ILE A 48 -17.61 -15.41 19.80
N GLY A 49 -17.88 -16.72 19.72
CA GLY A 49 -16.84 -17.75 19.68
C GLY A 49 -16.28 -17.94 18.27
N LEU A 50 -14.96 -17.89 18.10
CA LEU A 50 -14.27 -18.02 16.82
C LEU A 50 -13.44 -19.30 16.76
N THR A 51 -13.71 -20.15 15.76
CA THR A 51 -12.98 -21.40 15.52
C THR A 51 -12.48 -21.45 14.09
N PRO A 52 -11.16 -21.56 13.82
CA PRO A 52 -10.64 -21.86 12.50
C PRO A 52 -11.19 -23.19 11.97
N VAL A 53 -11.62 -23.19 10.70
CA VAL A 53 -12.09 -24.38 9.98
C VAL A 53 -11.45 -24.38 8.58
N PRO A 54 -11.42 -25.52 7.84
CA PRO A 54 -10.77 -25.59 6.53
C PRO A 54 -11.21 -24.54 5.53
N GLU A 55 -12.45 -24.06 5.60
CA GLU A 55 -13.06 -23.12 4.66
C GLU A 55 -13.02 -21.65 5.14
N GLY A 56 -12.50 -21.38 6.36
CA GLY A 56 -12.49 -20.04 6.95
C GLY A 56 -12.55 -20.06 8.47
N VAL A 57 -13.50 -19.32 9.05
CA VAL A 57 -13.75 -19.26 10.49
C VAL A 57 -15.23 -19.53 10.78
N ARG A 58 -15.50 -20.45 11.66
CA ARG A 58 -16.83 -20.62 12.23
C ARG A 58 -16.98 -19.63 13.39
N ALA A 59 -17.98 -18.76 13.29
CA ALA A 59 -18.35 -17.81 14.33
C ALA A 59 -19.69 -18.25 14.96
N VAL A 60 -19.70 -18.44 16.27
CA VAL A 60 -20.92 -18.77 17.04
C VAL A 60 -21.26 -17.57 17.91
N LEU A 61 -22.39 -16.93 17.63
CA LEU A 61 -22.91 -15.80 18.39
C LEU A 61 -23.89 -16.34 19.41
N GLU A 62 -23.59 -16.22 20.70
CA GLU A 62 -24.45 -16.57 21.82
C GLU A 62 -25.03 -15.29 22.42
N LEU A 63 -26.36 -15.17 22.40
CA LEU A 63 -27.08 -13.99 22.85
C LEU A 63 -27.60 -14.21 24.28
N SER A 64 -27.32 -13.26 25.17
CA SER A 64 -27.86 -13.28 26.54
C SER A 64 -29.39 -13.16 26.57
N GLU A 65 -29.95 -12.45 25.57
CA GLU A 65 -31.40 -12.32 25.38
C GLU A 65 -31.74 -12.65 23.91
N PRO A 66 -32.78 -13.49 23.67
CA PRO A 66 -33.20 -13.83 22.32
C PRO A 66 -33.67 -12.60 21.53
N ARG A 67 -33.21 -12.50 20.27
CA ARG A 67 -33.52 -11.40 19.35
C ARG A 67 -33.97 -11.94 17.99
N THR A 68 -34.76 -11.16 17.27
CA THR A 68 -35.11 -11.46 15.86
C THR A 68 -34.17 -10.85 14.85
N THR A 69 -33.34 -9.86 15.27
CA THR A 69 -32.40 -9.16 14.40
C THR A 69 -31.10 -8.82 15.13
N LEU A 70 -29.99 -8.89 14.41
CA LEU A 70 -28.70 -8.36 14.80
C LEU A 70 -28.10 -7.64 13.57
N ALA A 71 -27.47 -6.49 13.77
CA ALA A 71 -26.79 -5.78 12.70
C ALA A 71 -25.29 -5.69 12.99
N PHE A 72 -24.47 -5.89 11.98
CA PHE A 72 -23.06 -5.54 12.03
C PHE A 72 -22.89 -4.05 11.79
N GLU A 73 -21.84 -3.46 12.34
CA GLU A 73 -21.42 -2.13 11.94
C GLU A 73 -20.99 -2.13 10.47
N VAL A 74 -21.30 -1.02 9.75
CA VAL A 74 -21.01 -0.90 8.33
C VAL A 74 -19.55 -0.45 8.16
N HIS A 75 -18.59 -1.33 8.41
CA HIS A 75 -17.18 -1.04 8.13
C HIS A 75 -16.69 -1.72 6.85
N ASP A 76 -17.28 -2.86 6.47
CA ASP A 76 -16.85 -3.58 5.27
C ASP A 76 -17.95 -4.52 4.75
N ALA A 77 -18.99 -3.95 4.16
CA ALA A 77 -20.10 -4.71 3.58
C ALA A 77 -19.67 -5.64 2.43
N VAL A 78 -18.51 -5.41 1.83
CA VAL A 78 -18.07 -6.15 0.65
C VAL A 78 -17.72 -7.60 0.98
N SER A 79 -17.21 -7.87 2.17
CA SER A 79 -16.75 -9.21 2.58
C SER A 79 -17.86 -10.14 3.01
N ARG A 80 -18.96 -9.60 3.52
CA ARG A 80 -20.02 -10.42 4.15
C ARG A 80 -20.86 -11.22 3.16
N HIS A 81 -20.84 -10.89 1.88
CA HIS A 81 -21.55 -11.68 0.86
C HIS A 81 -21.03 -13.12 0.72
N GLU A 82 -19.81 -13.39 1.15
CA GLU A 82 -19.22 -14.72 1.17
C GLU A 82 -19.52 -15.48 2.47
N TRP A 83 -20.04 -14.77 3.48
CA TRP A 83 -20.41 -15.39 4.74
C TRP A 83 -21.71 -16.18 4.58
N THR A 84 -21.80 -17.31 5.25
CA THR A 84 -22.99 -18.17 5.18
C THR A 84 -23.52 -18.44 6.57
N VAL A 85 -24.84 -18.29 6.73
CA VAL A 85 -25.53 -18.68 7.97
C VAL A 85 -25.73 -20.18 7.97
N GLN A 86 -25.34 -20.84 9.07
CA GLN A 86 -25.52 -22.28 9.29
C GLN A 86 -26.70 -22.59 10.18
N THR A 87 -27.27 -21.61 10.90
CA THR A 87 -28.43 -21.75 11.75
C THR A 87 -29.70 -21.79 10.90
N PRO A 88 -30.53 -22.87 10.99
CA PRO A 88 -31.79 -22.97 10.24
C PRO A 88 -32.76 -21.84 10.57
N GLY A 89 -33.41 -21.29 9.54
CA GLY A 89 -34.41 -20.22 9.70
C GLY A 89 -33.83 -18.82 9.95
N VAL A 90 -32.51 -18.70 9.96
CA VAL A 90 -31.79 -17.42 10.08
C VAL A 90 -31.22 -17.06 8.72
N THR A 91 -31.23 -15.77 8.36
CA THR A 91 -30.68 -15.22 7.13
C THR A 91 -29.68 -14.10 7.43
N LEU A 92 -28.71 -13.92 6.55
CA LEU A 92 -27.83 -12.75 6.52
C LEU A 92 -28.09 -12.03 5.19
N ASP A 93 -28.53 -10.79 5.25
CA ASP A 93 -28.75 -9.93 4.09
C ASP A 93 -27.97 -8.63 4.30
N GLY A 94 -26.91 -8.46 3.50
CA GLY A 94 -25.94 -7.39 3.71
C GLY A 94 -25.31 -7.50 5.10
N ASP A 95 -25.58 -6.52 5.96
CA ASP A 95 -25.05 -6.42 7.31
C ASP A 95 -26.02 -6.89 8.39
N VAL A 96 -27.20 -7.42 8.02
CA VAL A 96 -28.27 -7.76 8.98
C VAL A 96 -28.53 -9.26 9.03
N ILE A 97 -28.37 -9.83 10.22
CA ILE A 97 -28.83 -11.17 10.56
C ILE A 97 -30.28 -11.06 11.00
N SER A 98 -31.17 -11.87 10.44
CA SER A 98 -32.61 -11.87 10.80
C SER A 98 -33.22 -13.25 10.83
N SER A 99 -34.27 -13.40 11.67
CA SER A 99 -35.09 -14.61 11.80
C SER A 99 -36.53 -14.23 12.07
N ALA A 100 -37.48 -15.09 11.65
CA ALA A 100 -38.88 -14.94 11.97
C ALA A 100 -39.18 -15.21 13.48
N GLU A 101 -38.38 -16.06 14.10
CA GLU A 101 -38.48 -16.40 15.51
C GLU A 101 -37.28 -15.85 16.28
N PRO A 102 -37.43 -15.51 17.57
CA PRO A 102 -36.30 -15.06 18.39
C PRO A 102 -35.16 -16.10 18.41
N MET A 103 -33.96 -15.71 18.08
CA MET A 103 -32.75 -16.53 18.09
C MET A 103 -31.92 -16.24 19.34
N SER A 104 -31.44 -17.28 20.00
CA SER A 104 -30.49 -17.20 21.13
C SER A 104 -29.08 -17.59 20.73
N THR A 105 -28.94 -18.27 19.59
CA THR A 105 -27.63 -18.66 19.03
C THR A 105 -27.68 -18.58 17.52
N VAL A 106 -26.61 -18.00 16.94
CA VAL A 106 -26.43 -17.93 15.49
C VAL A 106 -25.04 -18.45 15.14
N THR A 107 -24.98 -19.36 14.19
CA THR A 107 -23.71 -19.87 13.65
C THR A 107 -23.50 -19.35 12.23
N LEU A 108 -22.36 -18.71 12.02
CA LEU A 108 -21.91 -18.24 10.73
C LEU A 108 -20.65 -19.00 10.30
N LEU A 109 -20.50 -19.24 9.03
CA LEU A 109 -19.24 -19.59 8.40
C LEU A 109 -18.73 -18.36 7.66
N LEU A 110 -17.64 -17.77 8.17
CA LEU A 110 -16.89 -16.68 7.56
C LEU A 110 -15.88 -17.30 6.59
N ARG A 111 -16.21 -17.33 5.31
CA ARG A 111 -15.34 -17.94 4.30
C ARG A 111 -14.12 -17.07 4.01
N PHE A 112 -13.05 -17.69 3.53
CA PHE A 112 -11.91 -16.96 2.99
C PHE A 112 -12.36 -16.05 1.85
N ASP A 113 -11.80 -14.86 1.82
CA ASP A 113 -12.07 -13.88 0.77
C ASP A 113 -11.62 -14.40 -0.60
N ALA A 114 -12.55 -14.50 -1.56
CA ALA A 114 -12.28 -15.06 -2.88
C ALA A 114 -11.51 -14.11 -3.79
N GLU A 115 -11.66 -12.79 -3.58
CA GLU A 115 -10.99 -11.75 -4.39
C GLU A 115 -10.25 -10.75 -3.50
N PRO A 116 -9.11 -11.14 -2.89
CA PRO A 116 -8.40 -10.31 -1.93
C PRO A 116 -7.82 -9.02 -2.54
N ARG A 117 -7.61 -8.96 -3.86
CA ARG A 117 -6.98 -7.81 -4.52
C ARG A 117 -7.84 -6.55 -4.55
N ASP A 118 -9.16 -6.69 -4.53
CA ASP A 118 -10.09 -5.56 -4.61
C ASP A 118 -10.49 -5.04 -3.21
N ARG A 119 -9.89 -5.60 -2.16
CA ARG A 119 -10.19 -5.28 -0.75
C ARG A 119 -9.01 -4.61 -0.08
N VAL A 120 -9.32 -3.54 0.63
CA VAL A 120 -8.33 -2.87 1.48
C VAL A 120 -8.01 -3.77 2.67
N TYR A 121 -9.04 -4.23 3.39
CA TYR A 121 -8.88 -5.13 4.52
C TYR A 121 -9.63 -6.44 4.26
N PRO A 122 -8.93 -7.55 3.92
CA PRO A 122 -9.59 -8.85 3.81
C PRO A 122 -10.15 -9.27 5.17
N SER A 123 -11.41 -9.72 5.19
CA SER A 123 -12.09 -10.10 6.45
C SER A 123 -11.53 -11.36 7.04
N VAL A 124 -11.26 -12.36 6.20
CA VAL A 124 -10.75 -13.68 6.60
C VAL A 124 -9.76 -14.15 5.54
N THR A 125 -8.51 -14.34 5.93
CA THR A 125 -7.44 -14.79 5.02
C THR A 125 -6.67 -15.94 5.65
N ARG A 126 -6.32 -16.95 4.85
CA ARG A 126 -5.43 -18.03 5.30
C ARG A 126 -4.02 -17.50 5.47
N VAL A 127 -3.40 -17.79 6.61
CA VAL A 127 -2.00 -17.49 6.88
C VAL A 127 -1.37 -18.70 7.55
N GLY A 128 -0.46 -19.33 6.87
CA GLY A 128 0.13 -20.53 7.40
C GLY A 128 -0.90 -21.61 7.70
N LYS A 129 -0.81 -22.17 8.88
CA LYS A 129 -1.76 -23.17 9.36
C LYS A 129 -3.01 -22.59 10.00
N GLY A 130 -3.02 -21.28 10.24
CA GLY A 130 -4.12 -20.56 10.87
C GLY A 130 -4.83 -19.60 9.95
N VAL A 131 -5.50 -18.63 10.53
CA VAL A 131 -6.37 -17.69 9.84
C VAL A 131 -6.20 -16.30 10.41
N MET A 132 -6.05 -15.32 9.54
CA MET A 132 -6.12 -13.91 9.87
C MET A 132 -7.57 -13.43 9.80
N VAL A 133 -8.05 -12.75 10.83
CA VAL A 133 -9.39 -12.19 10.91
C VAL A 133 -9.31 -10.68 11.10
N HIS A 134 -10.01 -9.93 10.27
CA HIS A 134 -10.22 -8.50 10.47
C HIS A 134 -11.35 -8.29 11.47
N VAL A 135 -10.99 -8.01 12.72
CA VAL A 135 -11.95 -7.91 13.83
C VAL A 135 -13.06 -6.87 13.60
N PRO A 136 -12.79 -5.69 13.01
CA PRO A 136 -13.84 -4.71 12.68
C PRO A 136 -14.98 -5.26 11.84
N ALA A 137 -14.75 -6.30 11.03
CA ALA A 137 -15.82 -6.95 10.28
C ALA A 137 -16.86 -7.67 11.17
N LEU A 138 -16.52 -7.94 12.43
CA LEU A 138 -17.37 -8.64 13.42
C LEU A 138 -18.06 -7.70 14.40
N LEU A 139 -17.80 -6.38 14.36
CA LEU A 139 -18.40 -5.42 15.26
C LEU A 139 -19.92 -5.40 15.10
N LEU A 140 -20.65 -5.49 16.21
CA LEU A 140 -22.10 -5.43 16.24
C LEU A 140 -22.57 -4.02 16.57
N HIS A 141 -23.57 -3.53 15.85
CA HIS A 141 -24.13 -2.20 16.03
C HIS A 141 -24.99 -2.13 17.30
N GLU A 142 -24.68 -1.18 18.17
CA GLU A 142 -25.42 -0.91 19.43
C GLU A 142 -25.58 -2.13 20.35
N VAL A 143 -24.61 -3.05 20.34
CA VAL A 143 -24.63 -4.26 21.17
C VAL A 143 -23.26 -4.48 21.79
N ASP A 144 -23.21 -4.61 23.13
CA ASP A 144 -22.01 -5.07 23.81
C ASP A 144 -21.72 -6.53 23.48
N PHE A 145 -20.48 -6.81 23.05
CA PHE A 145 -20.08 -8.16 22.71
C PHE A 145 -18.67 -8.47 23.20
N GLU A 146 -18.40 -9.75 23.35
CA GLU A 146 -17.08 -10.29 23.68
C GLU A 146 -16.65 -11.29 22.59
N LEU A 147 -15.41 -11.20 22.16
CA LEU A 147 -14.81 -12.17 21.25
C LEU A 147 -14.00 -13.20 22.04
N ARG A 148 -14.20 -14.48 21.73
CA ARG A 148 -13.50 -15.60 22.33
C ARG A 148 -13.01 -16.58 21.26
N THR A 149 -12.02 -17.38 21.62
CA THR A 149 -11.58 -18.53 20.82
C THR A 149 -11.92 -19.82 21.56
N ASP A 150 -12.07 -20.91 20.83
CA ASP A 150 -12.19 -22.25 21.40
C ASP A 150 -10.90 -22.68 22.12
N ASP A 151 -11.03 -23.68 23.01
CA ASP A 151 -9.87 -24.24 23.71
C ASP A 151 -8.80 -24.73 22.74
N GLY A 152 -7.55 -24.31 22.98
CA GLY A 152 -6.41 -24.66 22.14
C GLY A 152 -6.18 -23.74 20.93
N VAL A 153 -7.10 -22.81 20.64
CA VAL A 153 -6.89 -21.76 19.64
C VAL A 153 -6.34 -20.50 20.30
N VAL A 154 -5.20 -20.03 19.84
CA VAL A 154 -4.57 -18.78 20.29
C VAL A 154 -4.96 -17.67 19.34
N ALA A 155 -5.41 -16.54 19.90
CA ALA A 155 -5.58 -15.30 19.17
C ALA A 155 -4.34 -14.40 19.36
N TRP A 156 -3.75 -13.92 18.27
CA TRP A 156 -2.58 -13.06 18.33
C TRP A 156 -2.66 -11.89 17.32
N PRO A 157 -2.60 -10.60 17.76
CA PRO A 157 -2.74 -10.14 19.13
C PRO A 157 -4.05 -10.63 19.76
N PRO A 158 -4.20 -10.58 21.12
CA PRO A 158 -5.45 -10.97 21.77
C PRO A 158 -6.67 -10.20 21.24
N LEU A 159 -7.82 -10.86 21.13
CA LEU A 159 -9.08 -10.30 20.58
C LEU A 159 -9.68 -9.12 21.39
N LYS A 160 -8.97 -8.60 22.37
CA LYS A 160 -9.44 -7.49 23.24
C LYS A 160 -9.47 -6.12 22.54
N ALA A 161 -8.72 -5.96 21.47
CA ALA A 161 -8.71 -4.71 20.70
C ALA A 161 -9.70 -4.83 19.55
N PRO A 162 -10.80 -4.08 19.52
CA PRO A 162 -11.82 -4.19 18.48
C PRO A 162 -11.36 -3.65 17.11
N TYR A 163 -10.19 -3.03 17.03
CA TYR A 163 -9.72 -2.35 15.83
C TYR A 163 -8.44 -2.99 15.31
N GLY A 164 -8.55 -3.89 14.35
CA GLY A 164 -7.40 -4.46 13.69
C GLY A 164 -7.53 -5.94 13.37
N TYR A 165 -6.40 -6.52 12.99
CA TYR A 165 -6.30 -7.94 12.70
C TYR A 165 -5.98 -8.76 13.94
N SER A 166 -6.47 -10.02 13.95
CA SER A 166 -6.01 -11.04 14.87
C SER A 166 -5.79 -12.36 14.14
N TYR A 167 -4.65 -12.97 14.36
CA TYR A 167 -4.36 -14.33 13.89
C TYR A 167 -4.97 -15.35 14.83
N LEU A 168 -5.67 -16.34 14.28
CA LEU A 168 -6.22 -17.49 14.99
C LEU A 168 -5.48 -18.75 14.58
N GLY A 169 -4.77 -19.37 15.50
CA GLY A 169 -3.96 -20.57 15.23
C GLY A 169 -3.52 -21.26 16.50
N VAL A 170 -2.34 -21.85 16.50
CA VAL A 170 -1.73 -22.48 17.68
C VAL A 170 -0.51 -21.65 18.16
N GLU A 171 -0.17 -21.74 19.43
CA GLU A 171 0.93 -20.98 20.04
C GLU A 171 2.27 -21.14 19.29
N GLY A 172 2.52 -22.32 18.74
CA GLY A 172 3.74 -22.63 17.99
C GLY A 172 3.88 -21.91 16.63
N ASP A 173 2.81 -21.28 16.12
CA ASP A 173 2.84 -20.54 14.86
C ASP A 173 3.38 -19.10 15.05
N VAL A 174 3.47 -18.64 16.30
CA VAL A 174 3.94 -17.29 16.65
C VAL A 174 5.42 -17.35 17.06
N VAL A 175 6.29 -16.79 16.22
CA VAL A 175 7.73 -16.74 16.48
C VAL A 175 8.09 -15.37 17.05
N ARG A 176 8.68 -15.31 18.24
CA ARG A 176 9.18 -14.08 18.83
C ARG A 176 10.57 -13.73 18.30
N ARG A 177 10.73 -12.47 17.87
CA ARG A 177 12.02 -11.93 17.42
C ARG A 177 12.20 -10.50 17.92
N GLY A 178 13.08 -10.30 18.90
CA GLY A 178 13.17 -9.02 19.60
C GLY A 178 11.82 -8.63 20.19
N ASP A 179 11.36 -7.44 19.89
CA ASP A 179 10.06 -6.91 20.33
C ASP A 179 8.91 -7.29 19.38
N ALA A 180 9.19 -7.89 18.23
CA ALA A 180 8.18 -8.27 17.25
C ALA A 180 7.71 -9.73 17.42
N ALA A 181 6.45 -9.99 17.05
CA ALA A 181 5.91 -11.32 16.80
C ALA A 181 5.81 -11.56 15.29
N LEU A 182 6.28 -12.71 14.80
CA LEU A 182 6.27 -13.07 13.39
C LEU A 182 5.35 -14.28 13.17
N ILE A 183 4.48 -14.20 12.15
CA ILE A 183 3.47 -15.22 11.84
C ILE A 183 3.46 -15.50 10.33
N GLY A 184 3.37 -16.76 9.92
CA GLY A 184 3.30 -17.19 8.51
C GLY A 184 4.66 -17.25 7.79
N PHE A 185 5.76 -16.98 8.47
CA PHE A 185 7.09 -16.91 7.87
C PHE A 185 7.66 -18.28 7.43
N ASP A 186 7.16 -19.37 7.99
CA ASP A 186 7.54 -20.74 7.64
C ASP A 186 6.98 -21.20 6.28
N GLU A 187 5.97 -20.53 5.75
CA GLU A 187 5.43 -20.79 4.41
C GLU A 187 6.14 -20.01 3.31
N LEU A 188 6.85 -18.95 3.66
CA LEU A 188 7.66 -18.20 2.71
C LEU A 188 8.91 -18.98 2.30
N GLN A 189 9.46 -18.63 1.15
CA GLN A 189 10.82 -19.11 0.83
C GLN A 189 11.77 -18.69 1.96
N PRO A 190 12.63 -19.57 2.48
CA PRO A 190 13.44 -19.30 3.69
C PRO A 190 14.22 -17.98 3.62
N TRP A 191 14.83 -17.69 2.45
CA TRP A 191 15.57 -16.44 2.27
C TRP A 191 14.67 -15.19 2.31
N LEU A 192 13.41 -15.31 1.88
CA LEU A 192 12.44 -14.21 1.88
C LEU A 192 11.99 -13.91 3.31
N GLY A 193 11.64 -14.96 4.07
CA GLY A 193 11.29 -14.83 5.48
C GLY A 193 12.43 -14.20 6.29
N GLU A 194 13.68 -14.63 6.08
CA GLU A 194 14.86 -14.04 6.73
C GLU A 194 15.07 -12.57 6.32
N ALA A 195 14.88 -12.24 5.03
CA ALA A 195 15.03 -10.86 4.55
C ALA A 195 13.97 -9.94 5.17
N ILE A 196 12.70 -10.36 5.17
CA ILE A 196 11.60 -9.59 5.78
C ILE A 196 11.87 -9.38 7.27
N ALA A 197 12.20 -10.44 7.99
CA ALA A 197 12.46 -10.36 9.42
C ALA A 197 13.63 -9.41 9.75
N LYS A 198 14.70 -9.44 8.94
CA LYS A 198 15.81 -8.49 9.06
C LYS A 198 15.39 -7.07 8.74
N ASP A 199 14.62 -6.87 7.67
CA ASP A 199 14.17 -5.54 7.25
C ASP A 199 13.20 -4.93 8.27
N VAL A 200 12.39 -5.74 8.97
CA VAL A 200 11.57 -5.32 10.12
C VAL A 200 12.48 -4.85 11.27
N ASP A 201 13.46 -5.66 11.69
CA ASP A 201 14.39 -5.29 12.76
C ASP A 201 15.13 -3.98 12.45
N ASP A 202 15.65 -3.86 11.22
CA ASP A 202 16.36 -2.65 10.77
C ASP A 202 15.43 -1.42 10.74
N ALA A 203 14.18 -1.59 10.28
CA ALA A 203 13.20 -0.51 10.22
C ALA A 203 12.82 -0.02 11.62
N LEU A 204 12.49 -0.94 12.52
CA LEU A 204 12.14 -0.62 13.90
C LEU A 204 13.28 0.10 14.62
N ALA A 205 14.51 -0.40 14.49
CA ALA A 205 15.67 0.23 15.09
C ALA A 205 15.93 1.64 14.52
N TYR A 206 15.82 1.79 13.18
CA TYR A 206 16.04 3.07 12.51
C TYR A 206 15.00 4.10 12.93
N TYR A 207 13.70 3.75 12.82
CA TYR A 207 12.64 4.69 13.15
C TYR A 207 12.57 5.01 14.65
N ALA A 208 12.86 4.04 15.52
CA ALA A 208 12.97 4.30 16.94
C ALA A 208 14.06 5.33 17.27
N ALA A 209 15.19 5.28 16.58
CA ALA A 209 16.25 6.27 16.74
C ALA A 209 15.88 7.65 16.18
N MET A 210 15.09 7.71 15.09
CA MET A 210 14.70 8.96 14.43
C MET A 210 13.44 9.61 15.04
N LEU A 211 12.48 8.81 15.50
CA LEU A 211 11.12 9.25 15.87
C LEU A 211 10.77 8.98 17.36
N GLY A 212 11.60 8.23 18.06
CA GLY A 212 11.28 7.69 19.40
C GLY A 212 10.68 6.27 19.30
N GLN A 213 10.35 5.68 20.46
CA GLN A 213 9.79 4.32 20.49
C GLN A 213 8.36 4.30 19.94
N PRO A 214 7.94 3.22 19.25
CA PRO A 214 6.55 3.06 18.83
C PRO A 214 5.65 2.83 20.05
N THR A 215 4.36 3.09 19.90
CA THR A 215 3.37 2.96 20.99
C THR A 215 3.11 1.50 21.38
N ALA A 216 3.34 0.55 20.48
CA ALA A 216 3.13 -0.88 20.71
C ALA A 216 4.18 -1.74 19.98
N SER A 217 4.42 -2.94 20.54
CA SER A 217 5.25 -3.97 19.86
C SER A 217 4.50 -4.57 18.68
N PRO A 218 5.10 -4.61 17.48
CA PRO A 218 4.39 -5.05 16.29
C PRO A 218 4.21 -6.57 16.23
N THR A 219 3.10 -6.96 15.60
CA THR A 219 2.90 -8.30 15.06
C THR A 219 3.02 -8.22 13.55
N VAL A 220 3.98 -8.92 12.98
CA VAL A 220 4.18 -8.96 11.53
C VAL A 220 3.67 -10.29 11.00
N VAL A 221 2.69 -10.21 10.13
CA VAL A 221 2.08 -11.37 9.49
C VAL A 221 2.48 -11.34 8.02
N ALA A 222 2.99 -12.45 7.51
CA ALA A 222 3.37 -12.56 6.11
C ALA A 222 2.59 -13.71 5.45
N SER A 223 2.03 -13.43 4.28
CA SER A 223 1.28 -14.39 3.47
C SER A 223 1.81 -14.39 2.03
N ASP A 224 2.02 -15.58 1.50
CA ASP A 224 2.33 -15.79 0.08
C ASP A 224 1.01 -16.06 -0.64
N GLU A 225 0.33 -15.01 -1.02
CA GLU A 225 -0.94 -15.06 -1.74
C GLU A 225 -0.77 -15.63 -3.14
N THR A 226 -1.64 -16.55 -3.48
CA THR A 226 -1.39 -17.39 -4.64
C THR A 226 -2.12 -16.98 -5.90
N GLU A 227 -3.35 -16.52 -5.83
CA GLU A 227 -4.15 -16.25 -7.05
C GLU A 227 -4.71 -14.83 -7.06
N GLY A 228 -4.53 -14.15 -8.18
CA GLY A 228 -5.15 -12.85 -8.46
C GLY A 228 -4.45 -11.63 -7.89
N LEU A 229 -3.64 -11.77 -6.84
CA LEU A 229 -2.86 -10.67 -6.29
C LEU A 229 -1.59 -10.45 -7.11
N LEU A 230 -1.29 -9.20 -7.45
CA LEU A 230 -0.07 -8.79 -8.12
C LEU A 230 0.70 -7.80 -7.27
N GLY A 231 2.02 -7.96 -7.21
CA GLY A 231 2.88 -7.07 -6.44
C GLY A 231 2.83 -7.33 -4.93
N PHE A 232 3.11 -6.28 -4.17
CA PHE A 232 3.09 -6.28 -2.71
C PHE A 232 1.84 -5.54 -2.23
N HIS A 233 1.22 -6.06 -1.19
CA HIS A 233 0.12 -5.42 -0.49
C HIS A 233 0.38 -5.47 1.00
N GLY A 234 0.27 -4.34 1.67
CA GLY A 234 0.45 -4.21 3.10
C GLY A 234 -0.71 -3.48 3.74
N ASP A 235 -0.98 -3.83 4.97
CA ASP A 235 -1.95 -3.16 5.81
C ASP A 235 -1.35 -3.05 7.21
N VAL A 236 -1.49 -1.90 7.84
CA VAL A 236 -1.16 -1.72 9.25
C VAL A 236 -2.43 -1.31 9.97
N THR A 237 -2.68 -1.94 11.11
CA THR A 237 -3.89 -1.69 11.89
C THR A 237 -3.56 -1.11 13.27
N ASP A 238 -4.53 -0.44 13.90
CA ASP A 238 -4.36 0.28 15.18
C ASP A 238 -3.81 -0.59 16.32
N ASN A 239 -3.99 -1.91 16.25
CA ASN A 239 -3.40 -2.85 17.20
C ASN A 239 -1.97 -3.31 16.84
N ALA A 240 -1.25 -2.52 16.03
CA ALA A 240 0.13 -2.73 15.62
C ALA A 240 0.36 -4.06 14.85
N VAL A 241 -0.60 -4.49 14.07
CA VAL A 241 -0.44 -5.62 13.14
C VAL A 241 -0.04 -5.09 11.77
N ILE A 242 1.11 -5.54 11.28
CA ILE A 242 1.58 -5.34 9.91
C ILE A 242 1.26 -6.61 9.13
N PHE A 243 0.34 -6.54 8.18
CA PHE A 243 -0.01 -7.68 7.35
C PHE A 243 0.58 -7.53 5.95
N LEU A 244 1.59 -8.34 5.63
CA LEU A 244 2.34 -8.33 4.37
C LEU A 244 1.84 -9.46 3.46
N ARG A 245 1.35 -9.11 2.27
CA ARG A 245 0.85 -10.07 1.28
C ARG A 245 1.68 -9.98 0.00
N PHE A 246 2.18 -11.12 -0.46
CA PHE A 246 3.03 -11.22 -1.64
C PHE A 246 2.27 -11.89 -2.78
N GLY A 247 2.14 -11.20 -3.91
CA GLY A 247 1.46 -11.73 -5.09
C GLY A 247 2.26 -12.85 -5.77
N SER A 248 1.55 -13.72 -6.48
CA SER A 248 2.13 -14.89 -7.17
C SER A 248 3.17 -14.52 -8.24
N ASP A 249 3.06 -13.33 -8.85
CA ASP A 249 4.02 -12.83 -9.85
C ASP A 249 5.38 -12.46 -9.25
N GLU A 250 5.44 -12.23 -7.94
CA GLU A 250 6.69 -11.92 -7.25
C GLU A 250 7.64 -13.11 -7.17
N ARG A 251 7.11 -14.34 -7.20
CA ARG A 251 7.91 -15.58 -7.15
C ARG A 251 8.88 -15.71 -8.34
N ASP A 252 8.48 -15.17 -9.49
CA ASP A 252 9.27 -15.26 -10.73
C ASP A 252 10.30 -14.14 -10.86
N ARG A 253 10.33 -13.19 -9.93
CA ARG A 253 11.31 -12.09 -9.95
C ARG A 253 12.70 -12.58 -9.56
N PRO A 254 13.76 -12.01 -10.18
CA PRO A 254 15.12 -12.24 -9.73
C PRO A 254 15.26 -11.84 -8.24
N ARG A 255 15.82 -12.74 -7.43
CA ARG A 255 15.97 -12.56 -5.97
C ARG A 255 16.47 -11.17 -5.55
N GLN A 256 17.45 -10.62 -6.26
CA GLN A 256 18.01 -9.29 -5.94
C GLN A 256 16.98 -8.16 -6.12
N GLN A 257 16.13 -8.26 -7.16
CA GLN A 257 15.09 -7.26 -7.42
C GLN A 257 13.96 -7.38 -6.41
N LEU A 258 13.57 -8.62 -6.10
CA LEU A 258 12.56 -8.89 -5.08
C LEU A 258 13.02 -8.39 -3.71
N ALA A 259 14.25 -8.68 -3.30
CA ALA A 259 14.79 -8.24 -2.01
C ALA A 259 14.81 -6.70 -1.88
N ALA A 260 15.17 -5.97 -2.93
CA ALA A 260 15.14 -4.50 -2.90
C ALA A 260 13.71 -3.93 -2.80
N GLY A 261 12.74 -4.55 -3.49
CA GLY A 261 11.32 -4.19 -3.37
C GLY A 261 10.77 -4.48 -1.98
N VAL A 262 11.05 -5.67 -1.44
CA VAL A 262 10.66 -6.07 -0.09
C VAL A 262 11.24 -5.13 0.96
N ALA A 263 12.51 -4.76 0.83
CA ALA A 263 13.18 -3.88 1.79
C ALA A 263 12.51 -2.50 1.91
N THR A 264 12.05 -1.92 0.79
CA THR A 264 11.31 -0.65 0.81
C THR A 264 9.88 -0.84 1.31
N PHE A 265 9.21 -1.90 0.86
CA PHE A 265 7.84 -2.21 1.25
C PHE A 265 7.69 -2.46 2.76
N VAL A 266 8.52 -3.33 3.32
CA VAL A 266 8.52 -3.63 4.78
C VAL A 266 8.76 -2.36 5.60
N ARG A 267 9.68 -1.50 5.17
CA ARG A 267 9.96 -0.23 5.86
C ARG A 267 8.82 0.77 5.75
N HIS A 268 8.11 0.78 4.61
CA HIS A 268 6.92 1.61 4.43
C HIS A 268 5.85 1.21 5.47
N GLU A 269 5.48 -0.06 5.50
CA GLU A 269 4.47 -0.54 6.45
C GLU A 269 4.93 -0.37 7.91
N SER A 270 6.23 -0.57 8.19
CA SER A 270 6.76 -0.36 9.53
C SER A 270 6.67 1.10 10.00
N PHE A 271 6.74 2.09 9.09
CA PHE A 271 6.63 3.50 9.45
C PHE A 271 5.25 3.83 10.05
N HIS A 272 4.19 3.18 9.57
CA HIS A 272 2.83 3.39 10.08
C HIS A 272 2.63 2.99 11.55
N LEU A 273 3.56 2.29 12.17
CA LEU A 273 3.54 2.03 13.62
C LEU A 273 3.72 3.30 14.48
N TRP A 274 4.23 4.38 13.90
CA TRP A 274 4.38 5.68 14.54
C TRP A 274 3.28 6.67 14.15
N ASP A 275 2.51 6.35 13.10
CA ASP A 275 1.51 7.26 12.54
C ASP A 275 0.12 6.92 13.09
N ASP A 276 -0.20 7.45 14.28
CA ASP A 276 -1.48 7.26 14.96
C ASP A 276 -2.63 8.09 14.35
N GLY A 277 -2.35 8.79 13.26
CA GLY A 277 -3.39 9.44 12.47
C GLY A 277 -3.24 10.94 12.28
N SER A 278 -3.65 11.35 11.10
CA SER A 278 -3.80 12.74 10.71
C SER A 278 -5.18 13.29 11.08
N ALA A 279 -5.31 14.61 11.15
CA ALA A 279 -6.61 15.27 11.35
C ALA A 279 -7.64 14.85 10.28
N PRO A 280 -8.94 14.75 10.64
CA PRO A 280 -9.99 14.45 9.68
C PRO A 280 -9.93 15.38 8.47
N GLY A 281 -9.98 14.80 7.27
CA GLY A 281 -9.89 15.56 6.02
C GLY A 281 -8.47 15.86 5.54
N THR A 282 -7.42 15.50 6.26
CA THR A 282 -6.04 15.57 5.78
C THR A 282 -5.86 14.68 4.55
N PRO A 283 -5.24 15.17 3.47
CA PRO A 283 -5.01 14.35 2.29
C PRO A 283 -4.07 13.18 2.58
N PRO A 284 -4.38 11.96 2.10
CA PRO A 284 -3.56 10.77 2.39
C PRO A 284 -2.13 10.85 1.83
N TRP A 285 -1.83 11.72 0.88
CA TRP A 285 -0.48 11.92 0.38
C TRP A 285 0.51 12.41 1.46
N LEU A 286 0.01 12.98 2.56
CA LEU A 286 0.90 13.46 3.62
C LEU A 286 1.51 12.30 4.39
N HIS A 287 0.71 11.37 4.91
CA HIS A 287 1.20 10.22 5.68
C HIS A 287 1.76 9.10 4.79
N GLU A 288 1.09 8.76 3.69
CA GLU A 288 1.58 7.75 2.74
C GLU A 288 2.89 8.18 2.07
N GLY A 289 2.98 9.46 1.72
CA GLY A 289 4.22 10.03 1.20
C GLY A 289 5.35 10.03 2.21
N ALA A 290 5.04 10.24 3.50
CA ALA A 290 6.01 10.14 4.58
C ALA A 290 6.54 8.72 4.72
N ALA A 291 5.65 7.74 4.80
CA ALA A 291 6.01 6.32 4.89
C ALA A 291 6.88 5.88 3.71
N GLU A 292 6.47 6.21 2.49
CA GLU A 292 7.19 5.84 1.27
C GLU A 292 8.57 6.51 1.18
N TYR A 293 8.68 7.79 1.54
CA TYR A 293 9.97 8.48 1.54
C TYR A 293 10.88 8.01 2.67
N ALA A 294 10.34 7.84 3.88
CA ALA A 294 11.07 7.30 5.02
C ALA A 294 11.63 5.90 4.73
N ALA A 295 10.85 5.06 4.04
CA ALA A 295 11.29 3.74 3.61
C ALA A 295 12.49 3.80 2.67
N LEU A 296 12.50 4.73 1.70
CA LEU A 296 13.65 4.93 0.81
C LEU A 296 14.90 5.34 1.59
N VAL A 297 14.78 6.31 2.48
CA VAL A 297 15.91 6.81 3.28
C VAL A 297 16.45 5.72 4.20
N ALA A 298 15.58 5.00 4.90
CA ALA A 298 15.96 3.89 5.77
C ALA A 298 16.62 2.74 4.98
N ALA A 299 16.09 2.38 3.81
CA ALA A 299 16.64 1.31 2.98
C ALA A 299 18.04 1.67 2.41
N VAL A 300 18.27 2.93 2.03
CA VAL A 300 19.60 3.41 1.63
C VAL A 300 20.56 3.38 2.81
N THR A 301 20.13 3.88 3.96
CA THR A 301 20.96 3.93 5.17
C THR A 301 21.37 2.53 5.63
N ALA A 302 20.47 1.55 5.53
CA ALA A 302 20.75 0.14 5.81
C ALA A 302 21.58 -0.56 4.71
N GLY A 303 21.78 0.09 3.55
CA GLY A 303 22.45 -0.53 2.39
C GLY A 303 21.60 -1.59 1.66
N SER A 304 20.30 -1.66 1.93
CA SER A 304 19.37 -2.58 1.26
C SER A 304 19.13 -2.17 -0.21
N ILE A 305 19.20 -0.87 -0.50
CA ILE A 305 19.23 -0.31 -1.86
C ILE A 305 20.39 0.68 -2.00
N THR A 306 20.81 0.96 -3.24
CA THR A 306 21.86 1.95 -3.49
C THR A 306 21.28 3.37 -3.56
N GLU A 307 22.13 4.39 -3.34
CA GLU A 307 21.76 5.80 -3.57
C GLU A 307 21.24 6.04 -5.00
N ASP A 308 21.80 5.34 -5.96
CA ASP A 308 21.35 5.40 -7.35
C ASP A 308 19.96 4.80 -7.55
N ASP A 309 19.62 3.71 -6.83
CA ASP A 309 18.27 3.12 -6.85
C ASP A 309 17.26 4.09 -6.24
N ALA A 310 17.57 4.66 -5.09
CA ALA A 310 16.72 5.63 -4.43
C ALA A 310 16.52 6.90 -5.28
N ARG A 311 17.59 7.44 -5.88
CA ARG A 311 17.50 8.57 -6.81
C ARG A 311 16.57 8.27 -7.98
N ARG A 312 16.64 7.06 -8.56
CA ARG A 312 15.74 6.65 -9.65
C ARG A 312 14.28 6.58 -9.16
N GLN A 313 14.05 6.09 -7.96
CA GLN A 313 12.71 6.01 -7.39
C GLN A 313 12.13 7.40 -7.14
N VAL A 314 12.85 8.30 -6.46
CA VAL A 314 12.43 9.69 -6.25
C VAL A 314 12.19 10.40 -7.59
N SER A 315 13.11 10.23 -8.57
CA SER A 315 12.95 10.79 -9.91
C SER A 315 11.68 10.30 -10.61
N GLY A 316 11.41 9.00 -10.55
CA GLY A 316 10.19 8.43 -11.14
C GLY A 316 8.92 8.93 -10.47
N ARG A 317 8.91 9.05 -9.12
CA ARG A 317 7.79 9.61 -8.35
C ARG A 317 7.56 11.08 -8.72
N MET A 318 8.61 11.89 -8.72
CA MET A 318 8.54 13.30 -9.11
C MET A 318 8.01 13.48 -10.54
N GLN A 319 8.46 12.67 -11.49
CA GLN A 319 7.97 12.71 -12.87
C GLN A 319 6.48 12.40 -12.96
N ARG A 320 6.00 11.34 -12.29
CA ARG A 320 4.57 11.00 -12.30
C ARG A 320 3.72 12.06 -11.57
N CYS A 321 4.21 12.59 -10.46
CA CYS A 321 3.58 13.72 -9.79
C CYS A 321 3.48 14.93 -10.73
N HIS A 322 4.57 15.28 -11.42
CA HIS A 322 4.57 16.35 -12.42
C HIS A 322 3.56 16.12 -13.55
N GLU A 323 3.53 14.92 -14.15
CA GLU A 323 2.62 14.61 -15.25
C GLU A 323 1.14 14.73 -14.86
N GLN A 324 0.79 14.31 -13.65
CA GLN A 324 -0.60 14.16 -13.22
C GLN A 324 -1.13 15.38 -12.45
N SER A 325 -0.23 16.20 -11.87
CA SER A 325 -0.62 17.37 -11.05
C SER A 325 -0.65 18.69 -11.82
N ARG A 326 -0.35 18.70 -13.11
CA ARG A 326 -0.29 19.94 -13.93
C ARG A 326 -1.58 20.73 -13.93
N GLU A 327 -2.71 20.04 -13.88
CA GLU A 327 -4.05 20.63 -14.03
C GLU A 327 -4.88 20.50 -12.74
N ARG A 328 -4.29 20.00 -11.64
CA ARG A 328 -5.00 19.71 -10.39
C ARG A 328 -4.31 20.34 -9.19
N GLY A 329 -5.11 20.78 -8.22
CA GLY A 329 -4.64 21.15 -6.91
C GLY A 329 -4.22 19.94 -6.09
N PHE A 330 -3.28 20.11 -5.16
CA PHE A 330 -2.87 19.02 -4.24
C PHE A 330 -3.95 18.68 -3.21
N ALA A 331 -4.75 19.66 -2.80
CA ALA A 331 -5.85 19.45 -1.86
C ALA A 331 -6.88 18.43 -2.34
N ASP A 332 -7.00 18.25 -3.67
CA ASP A 332 -7.97 17.34 -4.30
C ASP A 332 -7.42 15.92 -4.50
N VAL A 333 -6.15 15.66 -4.16
CA VAL A 333 -5.53 14.35 -4.31
C VAL A 333 -5.93 13.47 -3.13
N ARG A 334 -6.92 12.60 -3.33
CA ARG A 334 -7.48 11.72 -2.29
C ARG A 334 -7.24 10.23 -2.53
N GLY A 335 -6.65 9.85 -3.67
CA GLY A 335 -6.44 8.44 -3.99
C GLY A 335 -5.60 8.21 -5.24
N GLY A 336 -5.29 6.94 -5.49
CA GLY A 336 -4.49 6.48 -6.62
C GLY A 336 -3.00 6.79 -6.47
N GLY A 337 -2.24 6.53 -7.52
CA GLY A 337 -0.77 6.67 -7.52
C GLY A 337 -0.26 8.08 -7.17
N LEU A 338 -1.07 9.12 -7.37
CA LEU A 338 -0.71 10.49 -6.99
C LEU A 338 -0.46 10.68 -5.50
N VAL A 339 -1.17 9.95 -4.64
CA VAL A 339 -0.98 9.98 -3.18
C VAL A 339 0.49 9.70 -2.86
N TYR A 340 1.03 8.63 -3.42
CA TYR A 340 2.41 8.21 -3.20
C TYR A 340 3.41 9.04 -3.99
N ASP A 341 3.14 9.29 -5.28
CA ASP A 341 4.07 9.99 -6.16
C ASP A 341 4.28 11.45 -5.73
N CYS A 342 3.19 12.16 -5.45
CA CYS A 342 3.29 13.53 -4.97
C CYS A 342 3.67 13.61 -3.50
N GLY A 343 3.25 12.65 -2.69
CA GLY A 343 3.65 12.54 -1.28
C GLY A 343 5.17 12.42 -1.14
N VAL A 344 5.79 11.44 -1.81
CA VAL A 344 7.26 11.30 -1.83
C VAL A 344 7.95 12.56 -2.33
N THR A 345 7.41 13.19 -3.38
CA THR A 345 7.99 14.42 -3.92
C THR A 345 8.01 15.53 -2.87
N LEU A 346 6.91 15.72 -2.14
CA LEU A 346 6.80 16.74 -1.09
C LEU A 346 7.74 16.46 0.09
N GLN A 347 7.82 15.20 0.55
CA GLN A 347 8.73 14.81 1.62
C GLN A 347 10.20 15.00 1.21
N TRP A 348 10.56 14.61 -0.01
CA TRP A 348 11.91 14.83 -0.55
C TRP A 348 12.26 16.31 -0.65
N LEU A 349 11.34 17.17 -1.09
CA LEU A 349 11.55 18.62 -1.15
C LEU A 349 11.77 19.23 0.24
N ALA A 350 11.01 18.77 1.24
CA ALA A 350 11.21 19.16 2.63
C ALA A 350 12.59 18.74 3.14
N ASP A 351 12.97 17.48 2.91
CA ASP A 351 14.26 16.93 3.32
C ASP A 351 15.44 17.68 2.66
N LEU A 352 15.32 17.95 1.37
CA LEU A 352 16.33 18.70 0.59
C LEU A 352 16.54 20.11 1.17
N HIS A 353 15.44 20.82 1.46
CA HIS A 353 15.51 22.15 2.08
C HIS A 353 16.11 22.11 3.48
N LEU A 354 15.67 21.20 4.33
CA LEU A 354 16.14 21.07 5.72
C LEU A 354 17.63 20.74 5.77
N ARG A 355 18.10 19.79 4.96
CA ARG A 355 19.53 19.44 4.86
C ARG A 355 20.35 20.62 4.40
N ALA A 356 19.91 21.35 3.37
CA ALA A 356 20.63 22.51 2.86
C ALA A 356 20.71 23.64 3.90
N SER A 357 19.61 23.95 4.59
CA SER A 357 19.53 25.04 5.56
C SER A 357 20.25 24.75 6.88
N SER A 358 20.43 23.46 7.21
CA SER A 358 21.06 23.02 8.47
C SER A 358 22.48 22.44 8.30
N SER A 359 23.06 22.52 7.11
CA SER A 359 24.31 21.84 6.78
C SER A 359 24.25 20.32 7.03
N GLY A 360 23.11 19.70 6.79
CA GLY A 360 22.87 18.25 6.89
C GLY A 360 22.45 17.75 8.28
N THR A 361 22.33 18.63 9.29
CA THR A 361 21.97 18.21 10.66
C THR A 361 20.48 18.00 10.85
N SER A 362 19.62 18.57 10.01
CA SER A 362 18.17 18.38 10.06
C SER A 362 17.70 17.69 8.79
N THR A 363 16.73 16.82 8.93
CA THR A 363 16.08 16.06 7.85
C THR A 363 14.57 16.15 7.99
N VAL A 364 13.82 15.60 7.05
CA VAL A 364 12.35 15.52 7.16
C VAL A 364 11.90 14.79 8.43
N PHE A 365 12.71 13.87 8.95
CA PHE A 365 12.43 13.21 10.23
C PHE A 365 12.35 14.19 11.40
N SER A 366 13.02 15.35 11.33
CA SER A 366 12.89 16.38 12.36
C SER A 366 11.52 17.07 12.39
N ILE A 367 10.75 16.98 11.32
CA ILE A 367 9.33 17.36 11.29
C ILE A 367 8.50 16.25 11.94
N TRP A 368 8.66 15.02 11.45
CA TRP A 368 7.86 13.89 11.91
C TRP A 368 8.09 13.55 13.38
N SER A 369 9.32 13.70 13.90
CA SER A 369 9.61 13.52 15.32
C SER A 369 8.86 14.49 16.25
N LYS A 370 8.23 15.53 15.71
CA LYS A 370 7.37 16.46 16.46
C LYS A 370 5.89 16.17 16.21
N LEU A 371 5.50 15.96 14.94
CA LEU A 371 4.10 15.79 14.55
C LEU A 371 3.51 14.47 15.04
N LEU A 372 4.27 13.36 14.98
CA LEU A 372 3.78 12.05 15.41
C LEU A 372 3.49 11.98 16.92
N PRO A 373 4.39 12.42 17.83
CA PRO A 373 4.07 12.48 19.24
C PRO A 373 2.93 13.44 19.58
N GLN A 374 2.77 14.54 18.84
CA GLN A 374 1.64 15.46 18.97
C GLN A 374 0.32 14.72 18.66
N SER A 375 0.28 13.97 17.54
CA SER A 375 -0.88 13.18 17.16
C SER A 375 -1.21 12.10 18.21
N ALA A 376 -0.21 11.36 18.67
CA ALA A 376 -0.37 10.34 19.72
C ALA A 376 -0.88 10.92 21.05
N ALA A 377 -0.64 12.21 21.30
CA ALA A 377 -1.18 12.94 22.44
C ALA A 377 -2.63 13.47 22.25
N GLY A 378 -3.26 13.14 21.11
CA GLY A 378 -4.63 13.52 20.81
C GLY A 378 -4.80 14.85 20.07
N ASP A 379 -3.72 15.42 19.53
CA ASP A 379 -3.72 16.62 18.68
C ASP A 379 -3.26 16.25 17.26
N PRO A 380 -4.17 15.75 16.41
CA PRO A 380 -3.85 15.20 15.08
C PRO A 380 -3.23 16.26 14.17
N TYR A 381 -2.13 15.92 13.49
CA TYR A 381 -1.43 16.82 12.60
C TYR A 381 -2.19 17.13 11.30
N THR A 382 -1.92 18.29 10.73
CA THR A 382 -2.51 18.80 9.49
C THR A 382 -1.45 19.04 8.41
N VAL A 383 -1.91 19.36 7.18
CA VAL A 383 -1.04 19.84 6.10
C VAL A 383 -0.31 21.13 6.49
N GLU A 384 -0.99 22.02 7.20
CA GLU A 384 -0.45 23.29 7.66
C GLU A 384 0.69 23.10 8.65
N ASP A 385 0.58 22.13 9.56
CA ASP A 385 1.65 21.82 10.53
C ASP A 385 2.90 21.29 9.83
N PHE A 386 2.74 20.44 8.84
CA PHE A 386 3.83 19.97 7.99
C PHE A 386 4.43 21.13 7.19
N ARG A 387 3.59 21.88 6.47
CA ARG A 387 3.98 22.99 5.61
C ARG A 387 4.76 24.07 6.34
N ALA A 388 4.37 24.41 7.57
CA ALA A 388 5.02 25.42 8.41
C ALA A 388 6.51 25.10 8.68
N GLN A 389 6.90 23.83 8.58
CA GLN A 389 8.25 23.33 8.86
C GLN A 389 9.00 22.88 7.60
N ALA A 390 8.28 22.55 6.51
CA ALA A 390 8.83 21.89 5.32
C ALA A 390 9.60 22.84 4.35
N GLY A 391 9.42 24.15 4.51
CA GLY A 391 10.18 25.17 3.77
C GLY A 391 9.61 25.55 2.40
N PRO A 392 10.30 26.47 1.69
CA PRO A 392 9.76 27.14 0.51
C PRO A 392 9.58 26.24 -0.71
N LEU A 393 10.36 25.16 -0.87
CA LEU A 393 10.22 24.23 -1.99
C LEU A 393 8.84 23.53 -1.93
N VAL A 394 8.44 23.10 -0.74
CA VAL A 394 7.13 22.48 -0.50
C VAL A 394 6.00 23.49 -0.73
N THR A 395 6.15 24.70 -0.21
CA THR A 395 5.17 25.78 -0.42
C THR A 395 5.00 26.09 -1.92
N THR A 396 6.09 26.14 -2.67
CA THR A 396 6.04 26.35 -4.14
C THR A 396 5.25 25.26 -4.84
N LEU A 397 5.39 24.00 -4.43
CA LEU A 397 4.66 22.90 -5.07
C LEU A 397 3.19 22.86 -4.64
N LEU A 398 2.88 23.12 -3.37
CA LEU A 398 1.52 23.06 -2.85
C LEU A 398 0.65 24.24 -3.33
N ASP A 399 1.17 25.47 -3.25
CA ASP A 399 0.41 26.71 -3.43
C ASP A 399 0.64 27.37 -4.78
N GLY A 400 1.67 26.97 -5.51
CA GLY A 400 2.00 27.55 -6.81
C GLY A 400 0.91 27.29 -7.84
N GLU A 401 0.69 28.26 -8.72
CA GLU A 401 -0.21 28.12 -9.86
C GLU A 401 0.16 26.87 -10.69
N PRO A 402 -0.81 26.04 -11.07
CA PRO A 402 -0.56 24.76 -11.75
C PRO A 402 0.42 24.85 -12.93
N ASP A 403 0.32 25.88 -13.75
CA ASP A 403 1.16 26.08 -14.94
C ASP A 403 2.57 26.57 -14.62
N ALA A 404 2.77 27.26 -13.50
CA ALA A 404 4.01 27.92 -13.14
C ALA A 404 4.83 27.19 -12.06
N ARG A 405 4.18 26.47 -11.16
CA ARG A 405 4.84 25.87 -9.98
C ARG A 405 6.01 24.98 -10.32
N TRP A 406 5.89 24.17 -11.37
CA TRP A 406 6.97 23.27 -11.78
C TRP A 406 8.16 23.97 -12.40
N SER A 407 7.96 25.05 -13.17
CA SER A 407 9.05 25.85 -13.71
C SER A 407 9.79 26.62 -12.59
N THR A 408 9.04 27.14 -11.63
CA THR A 408 9.60 27.80 -10.44
C THR A 408 10.42 26.79 -9.60
N LEU A 409 9.85 25.60 -9.36
CA LEU A 409 10.52 24.52 -8.63
C LEU A 409 11.80 24.05 -9.32
N GLN A 410 11.78 23.89 -10.66
CA GLN A 410 12.98 23.52 -11.42
C GLN A 410 14.14 24.48 -11.21
N SER A 411 13.86 25.78 -11.19
CA SER A 411 14.88 26.81 -10.96
C SER A 411 15.44 26.71 -9.53
N ALA A 412 14.57 26.55 -8.53
CA ALA A 412 14.97 26.44 -7.13
C ALA A 412 15.74 25.14 -6.83
N LEU A 413 15.41 24.04 -7.48
CA LEU A 413 16.11 22.75 -7.30
C LEU A 413 17.58 22.82 -7.70
N GLY A 414 17.93 23.62 -8.74
CA GLY A 414 19.32 23.85 -9.14
C GLY A 414 20.17 24.47 -8.02
N GLU A 415 19.60 25.38 -7.22
CA GLU A 415 20.27 26.00 -6.08
C GLU A 415 20.55 25.01 -4.94
N HIS A 416 19.81 23.90 -4.89
CA HIS A 416 19.98 22.81 -3.93
C HIS A 416 20.83 21.65 -4.48
N GLY A 417 21.55 21.84 -5.58
CA GLY A 417 22.44 20.82 -6.15
C GLY A 417 21.71 19.69 -6.90
N VAL A 418 20.47 19.92 -7.30
CA VAL A 418 19.68 18.96 -8.08
C VAL A 418 19.76 19.31 -9.56
N ASN A 419 20.24 18.36 -10.37
CA ASN A 419 20.26 18.51 -11.82
C ASN A 419 19.10 17.72 -12.44
N LEU A 420 18.30 18.42 -13.23
CA LEU A 420 17.15 17.84 -13.94
C LEU A 420 17.49 17.56 -15.41
N SER A 421 16.85 16.55 -15.98
CA SER A 421 16.89 16.20 -17.39
C SER A 421 15.48 16.17 -17.97
N THR A 422 15.32 16.73 -19.16
CA THR A 422 14.08 16.63 -19.96
C THR A 422 14.23 15.67 -21.14
N THR A 423 15.34 14.94 -21.21
CA THR A 423 15.59 13.96 -22.27
C THR A 423 15.00 12.62 -21.89
N PRO A 424 14.03 12.07 -22.67
CA PRO A 424 13.47 10.77 -22.40
C PRO A 424 14.51 9.65 -22.46
N ALA A 425 14.47 8.75 -21.48
CA ALA A 425 15.19 7.48 -21.49
C ALA A 425 14.38 6.39 -22.23
N ASP A 426 14.99 5.26 -22.49
CA ASP A 426 14.34 4.13 -23.17
C ASP A 426 13.07 3.68 -22.44
N ASP A 427 13.08 3.63 -21.11
CA ASP A 427 11.92 3.24 -20.32
C ASP A 427 10.74 4.21 -20.45
N ASP A 428 10.99 5.50 -20.63
CA ASP A 428 9.94 6.50 -20.82
C ASP A 428 9.18 6.25 -22.14
N TYR A 429 9.87 5.82 -23.18
CA TYR A 429 9.25 5.43 -24.44
C TYR A 429 8.41 4.14 -24.31
N ALA A 430 8.91 3.15 -23.54
CA ALA A 430 8.15 1.93 -23.26
C ALA A 430 6.84 2.24 -22.52
N VAL A 431 6.93 2.99 -21.42
CA VAL A 431 5.78 3.39 -20.61
C VAL A 431 4.79 4.23 -21.44
N ALA A 432 5.26 5.22 -22.20
CA ALA A 432 4.39 6.05 -23.04
C ALA A 432 3.64 5.21 -24.08
N THR A 433 4.33 4.25 -24.70
CA THR A 433 3.73 3.34 -25.68
C THR A 433 2.65 2.48 -25.05
N LEU A 434 2.97 1.77 -23.97
CA LEU A 434 2.05 0.84 -23.31
C LEU A 434 0.84 1.57 -22.70
N ARG A 435 1.07 2.72 -22.04
CA ARG A 435 0.00 3.55 -21.49
C ARG A 435 -0.97 4.03 -22.57
N HIS A 436 -0.45 4.45 -23.72
CA HIS A 436 -1.28 4.84 -24.86
C HIS A 436 -2.16 3.66 -25.35
N LEU A 437 -1.57 2.48 -25.53
CA LEU A 437 -2.30 1.30 -25.99
C LEU A 437 -3.37 0.85 -25.00
N VAL A 438 -3.05 0.87 -23.70
CA VAL A 438 -4.01 0.56 -22.65
C VAL A 438 -5.14 1.59 -22.62
N ARG A 439 -4.84 2.88 -22.71
CA ARG A 439 -5.87 3.93 -22.77
C ARG A 439 -6.80 3.73 -23.95
N VAL A 440 -6.27 3.37 -25.11
CA VAL A 440 -7.07 3.08 -26.30
C VAL A 440 -7.97 1.84 -26.11
N ALA A 441 -7.46 0.80 -25.46
CA ALA A 441 -8.19 -0.46 -25.28
C ALA A 441 -9.17 -0.44 -24.09
N CYS A 442 -8.78 0.20 -22.98
CA CYS A 442 -9.49 0.15 -21.71
C CYS A 442 -10.23 1.44 -21.37
N GLY A 443 -9.96 2.55 -22.08
CA GLY A 443 -10.38 3.89 -21.67
C GLY A 443 -9.45 4.51 -20.60
N GLU A 444 -9.90 5.58 -19.98
CA GLU A 444 -9.16 6.23 -18.88
C GLU A 444 -9.28 5.40 -17.60
N GLY A 445 -8.17 5.28 -16.88
CA GLY A 445 -8.14 4.59 -15.60
C GLY A 445 -6.71 4.24 -15.17
N PRO A 446 -6.51 3.89 -13.91
CA PRO A 446 -5.22 3.40 -13.44
C PRO A 446 -4.93 2.02 -14.06
N VAL A 447 -3.69 1.85 -14.54
CA VAL A 447 -3.18 0.58 -15.04
C VAL A 447 -1.78 0.38 -14.52
N GLY A 448 -1.52 -0.77 -13.94
CA GLY A 448 -0.19 -1.19 -13.53
C GLY A 448 0.61 -1.76 -14.70
N PHE A 449 1.93 -1.53 -14.66
CA PHE A 449 2.90 -2.09 -15.59
C PHE A 449 4.01 -2.77 -14.78
N TRP A 450 4.11 -4.10 -14.91
CA TRP A 450 5.18 -4.86 -14.26
C TRP A 450 6.21 -5.29 -15.30
N ARG A 451 7.38 -4.68 -15.23
CA ARG A 451 8.48 -5.02 -16.10
C ARG A 451 9.21 -6.26 -15.59
N GLN A 452 9.27 -7.27 -16.42
CA GLN A 452 10.08 -8.47 -16.25
C GLN A 452 11.31 -8.41 -17.19
N PRO A 453 12.30 -9.28 -17.05
CA PRO A 453 13.48 -9.27 -17.91
C PRO A 453 13.21 -9.40 -19.41
N ASP A 454 12.13 -10.06 -19.80
CA ASP A 454 11.78 -10.43 -21.17
C ASP A 454 10.40 -9.94 -21.63
N HIS A 455 9.58 -9.38 -20.72
CA HIS A 455 8.25 -8.88 -21.05
C HIS A 455 7.78 -7.77 -20.10
N VAL A 456 6.69 -7.12 -20.44
CA VAL A 456 5.93 -6.24 -19.53
C VAL A 456 4.54 -6.84 -19.33
N ARG A 457 4.18 -7.17 -18.10
CA ARG A 457 2.83 -7.58 -17.75
C ARG A 457 1.97 -6.35 -17.53
N LEU A 458 0.77 -6.34 -18.10
CA LEU A 458 -0.21 -5.26 -17.94
C LEU A 458 -1.26 -5.69 -16.92
N ASP A 459 -1.58 -4.85 -15.95
CA ASP A 459 -2.71 -5.08 -15.04
C ASP A 459 -3.98 -4.51 -15.65
N THR A 460 -4.60 -5.29 -16.50
CA THR A 460 -5.78 -4.87 -17.25
C THR A 460 -7.02 -5.64 -16.80
N LYS A 461 -8.15 -4.93 -16.71
CA LYS A 461 -9.45 -5.50 -16.32
C LYS A 461 -10.11 -6.25 -17.50
N ALA A 462 -11.15 -7.02 -17.20
CA ALA A 462 -11.89 -7.82 -18.20
C ALA A 462 -12.47 -6.97 -19.34
N GLN A 463 -12.81 -5.71 -19.11
CA GLN A 463 -13.36 -4.80 -20.13
C GLN A 463 -12.31 -4.20 -21.08
N CYS A 464 -11.04 -4.53 -20.94
CA CYS A 464 -9.95 -3.99 -21.77
C CYS A 464 -9.86 -4.61 -23.18
N GLY A 465 -10.90 -5.28 -23.66
CA GLY A 465 -10.93 -5.86 -25.00
C GLY A 465 -9.76 -6.83 -25.24
N PRO A 466 -8.96 -6.65 -26.32
CA PRO A 466 -7.84 -7.54 -26.60
C PRO A 466 -6.75 -7.58 -25.52
N LEU A 467 -6.65 -6.54 -24.67
CA LEU A 467 -5.69 -6.48 -23.56
C LEU A 467 -6.28 -7.02 -22.24
N ALA A 468 -7.47 -7.62 -22.23
CA ALA A 468 -8.02 -8.23 -21.03
C ALA A 468 -7.16 -9.39 -20.53
N GLY A 469 -7.21 -9.70 -19.24
CA GLY A 469 -6.55 -10.88 -18.66
C GLY A 469 -5.05 -10.74 -18.43
N GLN A 470 -4.55 -9.53 -18.22
CA GLN A 470 -3.17 -9.25 -17.80
C GLN A 470 -2.10 -9.77 -18.79
N PRO A 471 -2.14 -9.39 -20.08
CA PRO A 471 -1.25 -9.93 -21.10
C PRO A 471 0.23 -9.59 -20.80
N ARG A 472 1.11 -10.54 -21.13
CA ARG A 472 2.57 -10.41 -21.02
C ARG A 472 3.13 -9.93 -22.36
N VAL A 473 3.31 -8.62 -22.50
CA VAL A 473 3.73 -7.96 -23.76
C VAL A 473 5.23 -8.06 -23.97
N THR A 474 5.65 -8.61 -25.08
CA THR A 474 7.07 -8.71 -25.49
C THR A 474 7.41 -7.74 -26.62
N LYS A 475 6.49 -7.55 -27.57
CA LYS A 475 6.72 -6.73 -28.77
C LYS A 475 5.53 -5.82 -29.06
N VAL A 476 5.82 -4.66 -29.67
CA VAL A 476 4.81 -3.78 -30.26
C VAL A 476 5.28 -3.38 -31.64
N GLN A 477 4.42 -3.57 -32.66
CA GLN A 477 4.76 -3.35 -34.06
C GLN A 477 6.06 -4.07 -34.48
N GLY A 478 6.23 -5.32 -34.01
CA GLY A 478 7.40 -6.15 -34.27
C GLY A 478 8.67 -5.75 -33.51
N HIS A 479 8.68 -4.66 -32.75
CA HIS A 479 9.81 -4.22 -31.95
C HIS A 479 9.67 -4.63 -30.50
N ASP A 480 10.76 -5.12 -29.91
CA ASP A 480 10.83 -5.52 -28.51
C ASP A 480 10.66 -4.30 -27.61
N VAL A 481 9.74 -4.40 -26.63
CA VAL A 481 9.39 -3.29 -25.72
C VAL A 481 10.43 -3.07 -24.62
N ILE A 482 11.32 -4.04 -24.39
CA ILE A 482 12.39 -3.97 -23.38
C ILE A 482 13.70 -3.54 -24.02
N VAL A 483 14.06 -4.14 -25.16
CA VAL A 483 15.37 -3.98 -25.81
C VAL A 483 15.39 -2.79 -26.76
N ALA A 484 14.28 -2.47 -27.41
CA ALA A 484 14.17 -1.42 -28.40
C ALA A 484 12.91 -0.53 -28.22
N PRO A 485 12.67 0.00 -27.00
CA PRO A 485 11.41 0.68 -26.67
C PRO A 485 11.18 1.94 -27.52
N LYS A 486 12.23 2.71 -27.81
CA LYS A 486 12.10 3.87 -28.70
C LYS A 486 11.68 3.49 -30.13
N ARG A 487 12.14 2.34 -30.66
CA ARG A 487 11.71 1.86 -31.97
C ARG A 487 10.25 1.43 -31.96
N ALA A 488 9.82 0.76 -30.90
CA ALA A 488 8.41 0.40 -30.67
C ALA A 488 7.54 1.67 -30.66
N PHE A 489 7.93 2.69 -29.85
CA PHE A 489 7.28 3.98 -29.79
C PHE A 489 7.15 4.64 -31.17
N ASP A 490 8.25 4.78 -31.90
CA ASP A 490 8.29 5.42 -33.22
C ASP A 490 7.40 4.66 -34.24
N ALA A 491 7.34 3.34 -34.15
CA ALA A 491 6.50 2.51 -35.00
C ALA A 491 5.01 2.70 -34.69
N VAL A 492 4.62 2.71 -33.40
CA VAL A 492 3.25 3.00 -32.98
C VAL A 492 2.83 4.41 -33.38
N ALA A 493 3.67 5.42 -33.12
CA ALA A 493 3.39 6.79 -33.52
C ALA A 493 3.14 6.93 -35.04
N ARG A 494 3.91 6.19 -35.86
CA ARG A 494 3.67 6.14 -37.33
C ARG A 494 2.35 5.44 -37.69
N ALA A 495 2.01 4.34 -37.00
CA ALA A 495 0.76 3.63 -37.23
C ALA A 495 -0.45 4.51 -36.89
N CYS A 496 -0.40 5.16 -35.72
CA CYS A 496 -1.48 6.01 -35.23
C CYS A 496 -1.72 7.24 -36.11
N ARG A 497 -0.67 7.91 -36.57
CA ARG A 497 -0.84 9.02 -37.55
C ARG A 497 -1.52 8.60 -38.86
N LYS A 498 -1.52 7.31 -39.19
CA LYS A 498 -2.16 6.74 -40.36
C LYS A 498 -3.47 6.02 -40.05
N SER A 499 -3.95 6.10 -38.81
CA SER A 499 -5.11 5.37 -38.30
C SER A 499 -5.07 3.87 -38.60
N LYS A 500 -3.87 3.28 -38.59
CA LYS A 500 -3.67 1.84 -38.77
C LYS A 500 -3.68 1.13 -37.42
N PRO A 501 -4.14 -0.12 -37.36
CA PRO A 501 -4.08 -0.90 -36.15
C PRO A 501 -2.64 -1.10 -35.69
N VAL A 502 -2.48 -1.30 -34.39
CA VAL A 502 -1.21 -1.59 -33.72
C VAL A 502 -1.18 -3.06 -33.32
N GLU A 503 -0.17 -3.78 -33.76
CA GLU A 503 0.08 -5.16 -33.37
C GLU A 503 0.86 -5.24 -32.06
N VAL A 504 0.36 -6.06 -31.13
CA VAL A 504 0.98 -6.32 -29.81
C VAL A 504 1.25 -7.82 -29.72
N GLY A 505 2.51 -8.21 -29.65
CA GLY A 505 2.95 -9.59 -29.45
C GLY A 505 3.08 -9.92 -27.98
N THR A 506 2.55 -11.07 -27.56
CA THR A 506 2.64 -11.56 -26.19
C THR A 506 3.70 -12.63 -26.03
N LEU A 507 4.06 -12.94 -24.79
CA LEU A 507 5.02 -13.98 -24.42
C LEU A 507 4.53 -15.38 -24.84
N GLU A 508 3.21 -15.57 -24.86
CA GLU A 508 2.54 -16.80 -25.27
C GLU A 508 2.52 -16.98 -26.80
N GLY A 509 3.06 -16.01 -27.54
CA GLY A 509 3.13 -16.04 -29.00
C GLY A 509 1.86 -15.54 -29.70
N ALA A 510 0.86 -15.05 -28.96
CA ALA A 510 -0.31 -14.42 -29.55
C ALA A 510 0.03 -13.03 -30.11
N THR A 511 -0.67 -12.65 -31.19
CA THR A 511 -0.65 -11.28 -31.70
C THR A 511 -2.04 -10.67 -31.52
N LEU A 512 -2.08 -9.55 -30.79
CA LEU A 512 -3.30 -8.77 -30.54
C LEU A 512 -3.30 -7.56 -31.47
N GLU A 513 -4.44 -7.23 -32.05
CA GLU A 513 -4.61 -5.99 -32.83
C GLU A 513 -5.40 -4.96 -32.02
N LEU A 514 -4.87 -3.76 -31.90
CA LEU A 514 -5.50 -2.63 -31.23
C LEU A 514 -5.78 -1.51 -32.22
N PRO A 515 -6.97 -0.90 -32.19
CA PRO A 515 -7.23 0.29 -33.00
C PRO A 515 -6.34 1.43 -32.51
N CYS A 516 -5.88 2.29 -33.41
CA CYS A 516 -5.21 3.52 -33.02
C CYS A 516 -6.13 4.70 -33.31
N THR A 517 -6.86 5.14 -32.27
CA THR A 517 -7.91 6.17 -32.37
C THR A 517 -7.42 7.57 -31.99
N SER A 518 -6.20 7.67 -31.48
CA SER A 518 -5.58 8.94 -31.07
C SER A 518 -4.10 8.96 -31.39
N GLU A 519 -3.49 10.13 -31.46
CA GLU A 519 -2.07 10.31 -31.70
C GLU A 519 -1.26 9.95 -30.44
N LEU A 520 -0.16 9.20 -30.63
CA LEU A 520 0.78 8.92 -29.55
C LEU A 520 1.72 10.12 -29.38
N ALA A 521 1.55 10.85 -28.28
CA ALA A 521 2.41 11.99 -27.93
C ALA A 521 3.79 11.53 -27.44
N ALA A 522 4.81 12.33 -27.73
CA ALA A 522 6.14 12.11 -27.18
C ALA A 522 6.13 12.19 -25.66
N PRO A 523 6.89 11.34 -24.95
CA PRO A 523 6.97 11.40 -23.51
C PRO A 523 7.56 12.76 -23.08
N LYS A 524 6.86 13.41 -22.15
CA LYS A 524 7.34 14.63 -21.51
C LYS A 524 8.00 14.23 -20.21
N VAL A 525 9.29 14.34 -20.12
CA VAL A 525 10.10 13.86 -19.01
C VAL A 525 10.61 15.02 -18.17
N LEU A 526 10.59 14.83 -16.87
CA LEU A 526 11.29 15.64 -15.89
C LEU A 526 11.97 14.70 -14.91
N SER A 527 13.20 14.31 -15.18
CA SER A 527 13.94 13.32 -14.39
C SER A 527 15.11 13.95 -13.64
N ILE A 528 15.46 13.37 -12.48
CA ILE A 528 16.60 13.77 -11.69
C ILE A 528 17.84 13.02 -12.19
N SER A 529 18.77 13.74 -12.80
CA SER A 529 20.05 13.18 -13.24
C SER A 529 21.11 13.17 -12.12
N GLN A 530 21.03 14.13 -11.19
CA GLN A 530 21.88 14.23 -10.01
C GLN A 530 21.12 14.89 -8.87
N MET A 531 21.34 14.41 -7.65
CA MET A 531 20.84 15.02 -6.41
C MET A 531 21.79 14.72 -5.25
N PRO A 532 21.72 15.45 -4.12
CA PRO A 532 22.39 15.09 -2.89
C PRO A 532 21.98 13.69 -2.39
N GLY A 533 22.88 13.02 -1.67
CA GLY A 533 22.61 11.69 -1.11
C GLY A 533 21.43 11.70 -0.12
N LEU A 534 20.70 10.59 -0.04
CA LEU A 534 19.55 10.41 0.84
C LEU A 534 19.90 9.80 2.19
N ALA A 535 21.03 9.08 2.29
CA ALA A 535 21.40 8.44 3.54
C ALA A 535 21.33 9.42 4.73
N ALA A 536 20.61 9.03 5.76
CA ALA A 536 20.44 9.80 6.98
C ALA A 536 20.68 8.87 8.17
N PRO A 537 21.93 8.70 8.62
CA PRO A 537 22.18 7.90 9.81
C PRO A 537 21.44 8.49 11.00
N PRO A 538 20.97 7.65 11.94
CA PRO A 538 20.38 8.14 13.18
C PRO A 538 21.38 9.02 13.93
N PRO A 539 20.89 10.01 14.69
CA PRO A 539 21.68 10.97 15.41
C PRO A 539 22.59 10.35 16.49
#